data_8428a4b8febcaf1668aa409e15a9afb8
#
_entry.id   8428a4b8febcaf1668aa409e15a9afb8
#
_cell.length_a   1.000
_cell.length_b   1.000
_cell.length_c   1.000
_cell.angle_alpha   90.00
_cell.angle_beta   90.00
_cell.angle_gamma   90.00
#
_symmetry.space_group_name_H-M   'P 1'
#
loop_
_entity.id
_entity.type
_entity.pdbx_description
1 polymer ?
#
loop_
_entity_poly.entity_id
_entity_poly.type
_entity_poly.pdbx_seq_one_letter_code
_entity_poly.pdbx_strand_id
1 'polypeptide(L)'
;MPLLTIEQCRRQCRVDGDYDDDLLSELLGSAEDSAAAYLNRAVFPDQSALSAALAELPAGAAAAAEEYASAIAAAASESNAEMAKAMVEVALAKRDALALARNRVLHGIVVNGSVVAAIRLMLGDLYANRENTMVGAVAVEMPAGAKALLRPYRRVMGP
;
A
#
# COMPACT_ATOMS: atom_id res chain seq x y z
N MET A 1 -6.77 6.19 7.16
CA MET A 1 -6.57 7.49 7.81
C MET A 1 -5.17 7.96 7.43
N PRO A 2 -4.98 9.16 6.87
CA PRO A 2 -3.68 9.61 6.41
C PRO A 2 -2.68 9.74 7.57
N LEU A 3 -1.40 9.48 7.29
CA LEU A 3 -0.32 9.51 8.28
C LEU A 3 0.20 10.94 8.54
N LEU A 4 -0.08 11.86 7.61
CA LEU A 4 0.22 13.29 7.75
C LEU A 4 -1.06 14.11 7.67
N THR A 5 -1.10 15.25 8.37
CA THR A 5 -2.19 16.22 8.19
C THR A 5 -1.95 17.07 6.96
N ILE A 6 -3.00 17.65 6.39
CA ILE A 6 -2.88 18.54 5.22
C ILE A 6 -1.98 19.76 5.51
N GLU A 7 -2.01 20.28 6.74
CA GLU A 7 -1.10 21.36 7.15
C GLU A 7 0.38 20.94 7.14
N GLN A 8 0.67 19.68 7.50
CA GLN A 8 2.02 19.14 7.42
C GLN A 8 2.47 19.00 5.96
N CYS A 9 1.54 18.61 5.07
CA CYS A 9 1.79 18.54 3.63
C CYS A 9 2.08 19.93 3.04
N ARG A 10 1.25 20.94 3.35
CA ARG A 10 1.46 22.33 2.92
C ARG A 10 2.84 22.84 3.37
N ARG A 11 3.20 22.64 4.62
CA ARG A 11 4.52 23.04 5.14
C ARG A 11 5.67 22.36 4.43
N GLN A 12 5.52 21.05 4.12
CA GLN A 12 6.54 20.29 3.40
C GLN A 12 6.73 20.81 1.98
N CYS A 13 5.64 21.10 1.27
CA CYS A 13 5.64 21.56 -0.11
C CYS A 13 5.77 23.09 -0.24
N ARG A 14 5.82 23.84 0.89
CA ARG A 14 5.88 25.31 0.92
C ARG A 14 4.71 25.97 0.18
N VAL A 15 3.51 25.42 0.39
CA VAL A 15 2.28 25.92 -0.22
C VAL A 15 1.57 26.83 0.78
N ASP A 16 1.22 28.03 0.35
CA ASP A 16 0.40 28.99 1.09
C ASP A 16 -1.08 28.84 0.66
N GLY A 17 -1.97 28.76 1.65
CA GLY A 17 -3.42 28.60 1.40
C GLY A 17 -3.84 27.15 1.18
N ASP A 18 -5.05 26.97 0.64
CA ASP A 18 -5.76 25.69 0.51
C ASP A 18 -6.00 25.25 -0.94
N TYR A 19 -5.52 26.03 -1.89
CA TYR A 19 -5.76 25.79 -3.32
C TYR A 19 -5.29 24.41 -3.82
N ASP A 20 -4.18 23.92 -3.29
CA ASP A 20 -3.58 22.62 -3.70
C ASP A 20 -3.94 21.48 -2.75
N ASP A 21 -4.90 21.62 -1.83
CA ASP A 21 -5.19 20.61 -0.79
C ASP A 21 -5.63 19.26 -1.35
N ASP A 22 -6.48 19.27 -2.35
CA ASP A 22 -6.95 18.04 -2.99
C ASP A 22 -5.77 17.31 -3.65
N LEU A 23 -4.94 18.05 -4.39
CA LEU A 23 -3.72 17.50 -5.00
C LEU A 23 -2.74 16.97 -3.94
N LEU A 24 -2.52 17.72 -2.87
CA LEU A 24 -1.63 17.28 -1.77
C LEU A 24 -2.16 16.00 -1.10
N SER A 25 -3.48 15.87 -0.96
CA SER A 25 -4.10 14.66 -0.40
C SER A 25 -3.90 13.45 -1.31
N GLU A 26 -4.05 13.59 -2.62
CA GLU A 26 -3.81 12.54 -3.61
C GLU A 26 -2.33 12.11 -3.64
N LEU A 27 -1.41 13.09 -3.65
CA LEU A 27 0.02 12.83 -3.64
C LEU A 27 0.48 12.20 -2.32
N LEU A 28 -0.12 12.59 -1.19
CA LEU A 28 0.13 11.96 0.10
C LEU A 28 -0.26 10.49 0.07
N GLY A 29 -1.45 10.15 -0.42
CA GLY A 29 -1.89 8.76 -0.59
C GLY A 29 -0.88 7.96 -1.42
N SER A 30 -0.43 8.50 -2.53
CA SER A 30 0.59 7.87 -3.40
C SER A 30 1.94 7.67 -2.70
N ALA A 31 2.37 8.64 -1.87
CA ALA A 31 3.60 8.54 -1.10
C ALA A 31 3.49 7.48 0.02
N GLU A 32 2.34 7.42 0.70
CA GLU A 32 2.05 6.41 1.74
C GLU A 32 2.01 5.00 1.15
N ASP A 33 1.34 4.81 0.02
CA ASP A 33 1.28 3.53 -0.69
C ASP A 33 2.67 3.07 -1.16
N SER A 34 3.47 3.99 -1.68
CA SER A 34 4.84 3.73 -2.10
C SER A 34 5.72 3.30 -0.92
N ALA A 35 5.57 3.97 0.23
CA ALA A 35 6.27 3.60 1.46
C ALA A 35 5.85 2.21 1.94
N ALA A 36 4.55 1.92 2.01
CA ALA A 36 4.02 0.63 2.43
C ALA A 36 4.45 -0.51 1.50
N ALA A 37 4.44 -0.26 0.18
CA ALA A 37 4.92 -1.20 -0.83
C ALA A 37 6.41 -1.51 -0.67
N TYR A 38 7.25 -0.48 -0.49
CA TYR A 38 8.69 -0.66 -0.27
C TYR A 38 8.98 -1.41 1.03
N LEU A 39 8.27 -1.09 2.11
CA LEU A 39 8.39 -1.75 3.41
C LEU A 39 7.90 -3.20 3.38
N ASN A 40 7.03 -3.56 2.44
CA ASN A 40 6.29 -4.82 2.41
C ASN A 40 5.53 -5.07 3.72
N ARG A 41 4.96 -3.99 4.29
CA ARG A 41 4.20 -3.94 5.55
C ARG A 41 3.10 -2.90 5.45
N ALA A 42 2.01 -3.10 6.18
CA ALA A 42 1.05 -2.03 6.44
C ALA A 42 1.64 -1.05 7.48
N VAL A 43 1.38 0.24 7.29
CA VAL A 43 1.80 1.29 8.22
C VAL A 43 0.56 1.90 8.87
N PHE A 44 0.56 1.96 10.18
CA PHE A 44 -0.57 2.44 10.98
C PHE A 44 -0.20 3.73 11.71
N PRO A 45 -1.17 4.64 11.92
CA PRO A 45 -0.91 5.90 12.62
C PRO A 45 -0.54 5.69 14.09
N ASP A 46 -1.12 4.67 14.73
CA ASP A 46 -0.92 4.38 16.15
C ASP A 46 -1.13 2.88 16.47
N GLN A 47 -0.85 2.51 17.72
CA GLN A 47 -0.98 1.14 18.20
C GLN A 47 -2.44 0.65 18.23
N SER A 48 -3.40 1.55 18.45
CA SER A 48 -4.83 1.19 18.47
C SER A 48 -5.30 0.74 17.09
N ALA A 49 -4.93 1.51 16.04
CA ALA A 49 -5.24 1.16 14.66
C ALA A 49 -4.61 -0.16 14.23
N LEU A 50 -3.34 -0.41 14.61
CA LEU A 50 -2.67 -1.69 14.36
C LEU A 50 -3.39 -2.84 15.07
N SER A 51 -3.73 -2.66 16.36
CA SER A 51 -4.40 -3.70 17.14
C SER A 51 -5.79 -4.01 16.59
N ALA A 52 -6.56 -3.00 16.18
CA ALA A 52 -7.86 -3.19 15.54
C ALA A 52 -7.73 -3.99 14.23
N ALA A 53 -6.79 -3.60 13.36
CA ALA A 53 -6.55 -4.31 12.11
C ALA A 53 -6.12 -5.78 12.32
N LEU A 54 -5.30 -6.05 13.34
CA LEU A 54 -4.90 -7.41 13.69
C LEU A 54 -6.08 -8.24 14.21
N ALA A 55 -7.01 -7.63 14.96
CA ALA A 55 -8.19 -8.31 15.47
C ALA A 55 -9.17 -8.74 14.37
N GLU A 56 -9.20 -8.01 13.24
CA GLU A 56 -10.06 -8.34 12.09
C GLU A 56 -9.49 -9.46 11.20
N LEU A 57 -8.20 -9.78 11.31
CA LEU A 57 -7.55 -10.77 10.43
C LEU A 57 -8.19 -12.16 10.46
N PRO A 58 -8.61 -12.75 11.61
CA PRO A 58 -9.22 -14.07 11.61
C PRO A 58 -10.54 -14.12 10.86
N ALA A 59 -11.40 -13.11 11.05
CA ALA A 59 -12.70 -13.03 10.34
C ALA A 59 -12.49 -12.82 8.83
N GLY A 60 -11.58 -11.95 8.44
CA GLY A 60 -11.21 -11.74 7.04
C GLY A 60 -10.60 -13.00 6.40
N ALA A 61 -9.82 -13.78 7.14
CA ALA A 61 -9.28 -15.04 6.65
C ALA A 61 -10.36 -16.10 6.43
N ALA A 62 -11.35 -16.19 7.32
CA ALA A 62 -12.48 -17.11 7.19
C ALA A 62 -13.33 -16.74 5.96
N ALA A 63 -13.69 -15.47 5.80
CA ALA A 63 -14.45 -15.00 4.64
C ALA A 63 -13.73 -15.26 3.32
N ALA A 64 -12.42 -15.04 3.25
CA ALA A 64 -11.61 -15.33 2.07
C ALA A 64 -11.56 -16.83 1.74
N ALA A 65 -11.55 -17.70 2.76
CA ALA A 65 -11.58 -19.14 2.57
C ALA A 65 -12.94 -19.62 2.02
N GLU A 66 -14.04 -19.07 2.51
CA GLU A 66 -15.38 -19.36 2.03
C GLU A 66 -15.58 -18.88 0.58
N GLU A 67 -15.12 -17.68 0.26
CA GLU A 67 -15.17 -17.14 -1.09
C GLU A 67 -14.36 -18.01 -2.07
N TYR A 68 -13.16 -18.43 -1.67
CA TYR A 68 -12.34 -19.33 -2.49
C TYR A 68 -13.04 -20.69 -2.70
N ALA A 69 -13.59 -21.28 -1.65
CA ALA A 69 -14.33 -22.56 -1.76
C ALA A 69 -15.54 -22.44 -2.69
N SER A 70 -16.30 -21.37 -2.59
CA SER A 70 -17.44 -21.07 -3.46
C SER A 70 -17.02 -20.92 -4.92
N ALA A 71 -15.94 -20.18 -5.19
CA ALA A 71 -15.40 -19.99 -6.54
C ALA A 71 -14.93 -21.32 -7.17
N ILE A 72 -14.29 -22.19 -6.39
CA ILE A 72 -13.86 -23.52 -6.86
C ILE A 72 -15.06 -24.41 -7.13
N ALA A 73 -16.10 -24.38 -6.29
CA ALA A 73 -17.34 -25.14 -6.53
C ALA A 73 -18.06 -24.68 -7.80
N ALA A 74 -18.12 -23.36 -8.03
CA ALA A 74 -18.68 -22.80 -9.27
C ALA A 74 -17.89 -23.26 -10.51
N ALA A 75 -16.57 -23.24 -10.46
CA ALA A 75 -15.70 -23.70 -11.53
C ALA A 75 -15.90 -25.21 -11.82
N ALA A 76 -16.10 -26.02 -10.77
CA ALA A 76 -16.34 -27.46 -10.92
C ALA A 76 -17.71 -27.78 -11.56
N SER A 77 -18.68 -26.88 -11.51
CA SER A 77 -19.99 -27.03 -12.15
C SER A 77 -20.06 -26.44 -13.55
N GLU A 78 -19.01 -25.79 -14.03
CA GLU A 78 -18.94 -25.22 -15.37
C GLU A 78 -18.72 -26.32 -16.41
N SER A 79 -19.56 -26.32 -17.44
CA SER A 79 -19.53 -27.31 -18.53
C SER A 79 -18.40 -27.08 -19.54
N ASN A 80 -17.96 -25.83 -19.69
CA ASN A 80 -16.88 -25.45 -20.57
C ASN A 80 -15.54 -25.58 -19.84
N ALA A 81 -14.69 -26.51 -20.25
CA ALA A 81 -13.41 -26.82 -19.61
C ALA A 81 -12.44 -25.61 -19.58
N GLU A 82 -12.39 -24.82 -20.65
CA GLU A 82 -11.53 -23.62 -20.70
C GLU A 82 -12.04 -22.53 -19.76
N MET A 83 -13.37 -22.34 -19.68
CA MET A 83 -13.99 -21.43 -18.74
C MET A 83 -13.73 -21.88 -17.30
N ALA A 84 -13.94 -23.15 -16.98
CA ALA A 84 -13.66 -23.73 -15.66
C ALA A 84 -12.21 -23.49 -15.24
N LYS A 85 -11.26 -23.71 -16.14
CA LYS A 85 -9.84 -23.46 -15.88
C LYS A 85 -9.56 -21.98 -15.58
N ALA A 86 -10.09 -21.07 -16.39
CA ALA A 86 -9.94 -19.63 -16.16
C ALA A 86 -10.52 -19.19 -14.81
N MET A 87 -11.69 -19.74 -14.41
CA MET A 87 -12.30 -19.46 -13.11
C MET A 87 -11.41 -19.91 -11.94
N VAL A 88 -10.78 -21.08 -12.05
CA VAL A 88 -9.81 -21.57 -11.04
C VAL A 88 -8.60 -20.65 -10.96
N GLU A 89 -8.04 -20.22 -12.08
CA GLU A 89 -6.88 -19.30 -12.12
C GLU A 89 -7.20 -17.96 -11.43
N VAL A 90 -8.39 -17.40 -11.70
CA VAL A 90 -8.86 -16.17 -11.06
C VAL A 90 -9.03 -16.37 -9.54
N ALA A 91 -9.64 -17.49 -9.13
CA ALA A 91 -9.84 -17.80 -7.71
C ALA A 91 -8.50 -17.93 -6.95
N LEU A 92 -7.51 -18.58 -7.54
CA LEU A 92 -6.16 -18.72 -7.02
C LEU A 92 -5.47 -17.34 -6.89
N ALA A 93 -5.49 -16.56 -7.96
CA ALA A 93 -4.87 -15.23 -7.96
C ALA A 93 -5.47 -14.32 -6.88
N LYS A 94 -6.80 -14.36 -6.71
CA LYS A 94 -7.49 -13.59 -5.67
C LYS A 94 -7.11 -14.05 -4.26
N ARG A 95 -7.08 -15.36 -4.01
CA ARG A 95 -6.66 -15.95 -2.74
C ARG A 95 -5.23 -15.50 -2.38
N ASP A 96 -4.32 -15.55 -3.33
CA ASP A 96 -2.91 -15.21 -3.12
C ASP A 96 -2.74 -13.70 -2.87
N ALA A 97 -3.49 -12.85 -3.58
CA ALA A 97 -3.51 -11.40 -3.33
C ALA A 97 -4.03 -11.07 -1.91
N LEU A 98 -5.11 -11.72 -1.47
CA LEU A 98 -5.65 -11.55 -0.11
C LEU A 98 -4.69 -12.06 0.96
N ALA A 99 -4.00 -13.19 0.72
CA ALA A 99 -2.97 -13.72 1.61
C ALA A 99 -1.79 -12.74 1.75
N LEU A 100 -1.36 -12.11 0.66
CA LEU A 100 -0.31 -11.09 0.67
C LEU A 100 -0.74 -9.85 1.47
N ALA A 101 -1.96 -9.35 1.23
CA ALA A 101 -2.51 -8.20 1.95
C ALA A 101 -2.58 -8.50 3.46
N ARG A 102 -3.12 -9.66 3.85
CA ARG A 102 -3.16 -10.13 5.23
C ARG A 102 -1.76 -10.18 5.87
N ASN A 103 -0.78 -10.70 5.14
CA ASN A 103 0.58 -10.82 5.62
C ASN A 103 1.23 -9.44 5.86
N ARG A 104 0.90 -8.43 5.03
CA ARG A 104 1.34 -7.05 5.26
C ARG A 104 0.77 -6.46 6.55
N VAL A 105 -0.50 -6.73 6.85
CA VAL A 105 -1.15 -6.29 8.11
C VAL A 105 -0.57 -7.04 9.30
N LEU A 106 -0.42 -8.37 9.22
CA LEU A 106 0.14 -9.21 10.28
C LEU A 106 1.52 -8.73 10.73
N HIS A 107 2.31 -8.19 9.81
CA HIS A 107 3.62 -7.61 10.09
C HIS A 107 3.60 -6.08 10.05
N GLY A 108 2.43 -5.49 10.24
CA GLY A 108 2.24 -4.04 10.27
C GLY A 108 3.12 -3.35 11.31
N ILE A 109 3.41 -2.09 11.08
CA ILE A 109 4.17 -1.26 12.01
C ILE A 109 3.42 0.03 12.31
N VAL A 110 3.62 0.55 13.50
CA VAL A 110 3.21 1.92 13.82
C VAL A 110 4.21 2.89 13.19
N VAL A 111 3.68 3.97 12.61
CA VAL A 111 4.48 5.02 12.00
C VAL A 111 5.48 5.59 13.01
N ASN A 112 6.72 5.81 12.56
CA ASN A 112 7.77 6.44 13.34
C ASN A 112 8.39 7.62 12.58
N GLY A 113 9.30 8.36 13.23
CA GLY A 113 9.92 9.55 12.66
C GLY A 113 10.61 9.30 11.32
N SER A 114 11.26 8.15 11.14
CA SER A 114 11.94 7.80 9.88
C SER A 114 10.94 7.55 8.76
N VAL A 115 9.83 6.86 9.03
CA VAL A 115 8.76 6.62 8.06
C VAL A 115 8.09 7.93 7.68
N VAL A 116 7.77 8.79 8.66
CA VAL A 116 7.23 10.15 8.42
C VAL A 116 8.16 10.97 7.53
N ALA A 117 9.46 10.99 7.84
CA ALA A 117 10.45 11.72 7.05
C ALA A 117 10.54 11.20 5.61
N ALA A 118 10.50 9.88 5.41
CA ALA A 118 10.50 9.28 4.10
C ALA A 118 9.25 9.65 3.28
N ILE A 119 8.05 9.59 3.89
CA ILE A 119 6.80 10.00 3.25
C ILE A 119 6.86 11.48 2.85
N ARG A 120 7.38 12.36 3.71
CA ARG A 120 7.56 13.78 3.39
C ARG A 120 8.50 14.02 2.22
N LEU A 121 9.59 13.27 2.14
CA LEU A 121 10.52 13.36 1.00
C LEU A 121 9.85 12.93 -0.30
N MET A 122 9.10 11.83 -0.27
CA MET A 122 8.35 11.35 -1.45
C MET A 122 7.25 12.33 -1.86
N LEU A 123 6.48 12.85 -0.91
CA LEU A 123 5.46 13.87 -1.16
C LEU A 123 6.08 15.11 -1.82
N GLY A 124 7.19 15.62 -1.27
CA GLY A 124 7.88 16.78 -1.83
C GLY A 124 8.40 16.55 -3.24
N ASP A 125 8.92 15.35 -3.53
CA ASP A 125 9.39 14.95 -4.85
C ASP A 125 8.23 14.87 -5.85
N LEU A 126 7.13 14.21 -5.48
CA LEU A 126 5.92 14.11 -6.30
C LEU A 126 5.30 15.48 -6.58
N TYR A 127 5.29 16.38 -5.59
CA TYR A 127 4.75 17.72 -5.73
C TYR A 127 5.63 18.59 -6.65
N ALA A 128 6.96 18.50 -6.55
CA ALA A 128 7.89 19.24 -7.36
C ALA A 128 7.94 18.75 -8.81
N ASN A 129 7.74 17.45 -9.04
CA ASN A 129 7.84 16.80 -10.35
C ASN A 129 6.46 16.36 -10.88
N ARG A 130 5.51 17.31 -10.96
CA ARG A 130 4.12 17.07 -11.42
C ARG A 130 4.05 16.58 -12.87
N GLU A 131 4.98 16.99 -13.69
CA GLU A 131 5.11 16.53 -15.08
C GLU A 131 6.26 15.53 -15.15
N ASN A 132 5.93 14.28 -15.42
CA ASN A 132 6.90 13.20 -15.61
C ASN A 132 7.67 13.31 -16.94
N THR A 133 7.91 14.54 -17.38
CA THR A 133 8.65 14.91 -18.59
C THR A 133 10.02 15.47 -18.24
N MET A 134 10.81 14.72 -17.49
CA MET A 134 12.25 14.93 -17.56
C MET A 134 12.76 14.23 -18.81
N VAL A 135 13.02 15.03 -19.86
CA VAL A 135 13.74 14.59 -21.04
C VAL A 135 15.08 13.99 -20.59
N GLY A 136 15.18 12.66 -20.60
CA GLY A 136 16.42 11.94 -20.35
C GLY A 136 16.57 11.16 -19.02
N ALA A 137 15.57 11.11 -18.16
CA ALA A 137 15.61 10.26 -16.94
C ALA A 137 14.43 9.30 -16.90
N VAL A 138 14.76 8.02 -16.82
CA VAL A 138 13.82 6.91 -16.72
C VAL A 138 13.17 6.88 -15.34
N ALA A 139 11.85 6.71 -15.34
CA ALA A 139 10.99 6.20 -14.27
C ALA A 139 11.30 6.66 -12.84
N VAL A 140 10.29 7.21 -12.22
CA VAL A 140 10.18 7.58 -10.81
C VAL A 140 10.77 6.52 -9.88
N GLU A 141 12.09 6.55 -9.68
CA GLU A 141 12.70 5.84 -8.57
C GLU A 141 12.39 6.60 -7.27
N MET A 142 11.95 5.86 -6.25
CA MET A 142 11.81 6.42 -4.91
C MET A 142 13.07 7.20 -4.52
N PRO A 143 12.97 8.43 -3.98
CA PRO A 143 14.14 9.23 -3.58
C PRO A 143 15.11 8.42 -2.72
N ALA A 144 16.42 8.52 -3.02
CA ALA A 144 17.45 7.74 -2.33
C ALA A 144 17.41 7.96 -0.80
N GLY A 145 17.12 9.19 -0.36
CA GLY A 145 16.93 9.52 1.04
C GLY A 145 15.74 8.79 1.68
N ALA A 146 14.62 8.70 0.97
CA ALA A 146 13.46 7.95 1.44
C ALA A 146 13.77 6.45 1.54
N LYS A 147 14.44 5.86 0.54
CA LYS A 147 14.89 4.46 0.58
C LYS A 147 15.81 4.20 1.79
N ALA A 148 16.76 5.08 2.06
CA ALA A 148 17.67 4.94 3.18
C ALA A 148 16.95 4.94 4.53
N LEU A 149 15.96 5.81 4.71
CA LEU A 149 15.15 5.91 5.92
C LEU A 149 14.23 4.71 6.13
N LEU A 150 13.69 4.12 5.07
CA LEU A 150 12.78 2.98 5.12
C LEU A 150 13.50 1.63 5.22
N ARG A 151 14.72 1.53 4.70
CA ARG A 151 15.49 0.29 4.60
C ARG A 151 15.56 -0.53 5.90
N PRO A 152 15.80 0.06 7.09
CA PRO A 152 15.87 -0.70 8.35
C PRO A 152 14.57 -1.38 8.73
N TYR A 153 13.43 -0.88 8.24
CA TYR A 153 12.09 -1.38 8.57
C TYR A 153 11.51 -2.28 7.50
N ARG A 154 12.20 -2.41 6.36
CA ARG A 154 11.75 -3.24 5.24
C ARG A 154 11.77 -4.71 5.64
N ARG A 155 10.65 -5.39 5.35
CA ARG A 155 10.58 -6.83 5.46
C ARG A 155 11.01 -7.48 4.14
N VAL A 156 12.11 -8.22 4.17
CA VAL A 156 12.49 -9.09 3.05
C VAL A 156 11.58 -10.32 3.13
N MET A 157 10.86 -10.64 2.05
CA MET A 157 10.21 -11.93 1.96
C MET A 157 11.33 -12.97 1.83
N GLY A 158 11.39 -13.91 2.76
CA GLY A 158 12.26 -15.07 2.62
C GLY A 158 11.83 -15.90 1.40
N PRO A 159 12.70 -16.76 0.92
CA PRO A 159 12.37 -17.68 -0.15
C PRO A 159 11.20 -18.58 0.21
#